data_f291efbf1f6072b52731264035378ea7
#
_entry.id   f291efbf1f6072b52731264035378ea7
#
_cell.length_a   1.000
_cell.length_b   1.000
_cell.length_c   1.000
_cell.angle_alpha   90.00
_cell.angle_beta   90.00
_cell.angle_gamma   90.00
#
_symmetry.space_group_name_H-M   'P 1'
#
loop_
_entity.id
_entity.type
_entity.pdbx_description
1 polymer ?
#
loop_
_entity_poly.entity_id
_entity_poly.type
_entity_poly.pdbx_seq_one_letter_code
_entity_poly.pdbx_strand_id
1 'polypeptide(L)'
;MNTPADPSTVPPGSDATADGGVQPTVADVLGSVHTTNFPDLLRQLGGCLLVSTYQAGKLVILRPDGASINTHFRSFNRPMGMAADGERIALGAAMEIAEFRNMPAVAKRLQDPPRHDAVFLARRGHITGAIDIHEMAWDKNGELWFVNTLFSCVCTLDAKSSFVPRWRPKFVSHYAPEDRCHLNGLAMRDGRPRYLTALGETNEPQGWRKNKRDGGILVDMATDTVITRGLSMPHSPRWYDNKLWVLESGRGKLVTIDPKTGAKTDVAAVPGFARGLDFIGPVAFVGLSQLRETNAFTDIEITEDNTDRQSGVWAVHIGTGNTIGLLKFTGGVQEIFAVQALKGVLFPEIIHEGEFLSSSYALPDEALREVGFTPQPAAAATDSSYTSADGKDAR
;
A
#
# COMPACT_ATOMS: atom_id res chain seq x y z
N MET A 1 19.03 -46.86 40.70
CA MET A 1 18.10 -47.86 40.15
C MET A 1 16.71 -47.31 40.34
N ASN A 2 16.20 -46.65 39.31
CA ASN A 2 14.80 -46.16 39.26
C ASN A 2 14.21 -46.72 38.00
N THR A 3 13.23 -47.56 38.17
CA THR A 3 12.38 -48.19 37.11
C THR A 3 11.43 -47.14 36.54
N PRO A 4 11.19 -47.15 35.21
CA PRO A 4 10.19 -46.24 34.60
C PRO A 4 8.78 -46.79 34.77
N ALA A 5 7.82 -45.85 35.00
CA ALA A 5 6.42 -46.12 35.15
C ALA A 5 5.72 -46.39 33.79
N ASP A 6 4.75 -47.31 33.86
CA ASP A 6 3.89 -47.79 32.75
C ASP A 6 2.85 -46.68 32.34
N PRO A 7 2.64 -46.40 31.05
CA PRO A 7 1.66 -45.44 30.57
C PRO A 7 0.40 -46.11 30.03
N SER A 8 -0.39 -46.74 30.91
CA SER A 8 -1.68 -47.29 30.50
C SER A 8 -2.77 -47.11 31.57
N THR A 9 -3.29 -45.88 31.72
CA THR A 9 -4.66 -45.65 32.24
C THR A 9 -5.14 -44.25 31.85
N VAL A 10 -5.84 -44.17 30.71
CA VAL A 10 -6.66 -43.01 30.37
C VAL A 10 -8.13 -43.39 30.69
N PRO A 11 -8.86 -42.60 31.48
CA PRO A 11 -10.30 -42.83 31.69
C PRO A 11 -11.09 -42.41 30.44
N PRO A 12 -12.26 -43.02 30.14
CA PRO A 12 -13.07 -42.68 28.98
C PRO A 12 -13.64 -41.28 29.11
N GLY A 13 -13.35 -40.44 28.07
CA GLY A 13 -13.82 -39.09 27.98
C GLY A 13 -15.33 -38.98 27.79
N SER A 14 -15.90 -38.02 28.43
CA SER A 14 -17.29 -37.55 28.26
C SER A 14 -17.51 -37.08 26.81
N ASP A 15 -18.58 -37.53 26.18
CA ASP A 15 -19.14 -37.07 24.93
C ASP A 15 -19.34 -35.53 24.98
N ALA A 16 -18.45 -34.79 24.36
CA ALA A 16 -18.70 -33.41 24.03
C ALA A 16 -19.51 -33.41 22.71
N THR A 17 -20.75 -33.05 22.78
CA THR A 17 -21.60 -32.74 21.64
C THR A 17 -20.90 -31.72 20.77
N ALA A 18 -20.50 -32.15 19.58
CA ALA A 18 -19.94 -31.26 18.56
C ALA A 18 -21.03 -30.26 18.16
N ASP A 19 -20.86 -29.03 18.61
CA ASP A 19 -21.61 -27.89 18.09
C ASP A 19 -21.29 -27.78 16.62
N GLY A 20 -22.25 -28.01 15.73
CA GLY A 20 -22.11 -28.02 14.28
C GLY A 20 -21.90 -26.60 13.71
N GLY A 21 -20.91 -25.89 14.21
CA GLY A 21 -20.46 -24.61 13.67
C GLY A 21 -20.01 -24.82 12.23
N VAL A 22 -20.77 -24.27 11.27
CA VAL A 22 -20.39 -24.22 9.86
C VAL A 22 -19.04 -23.52 9.78
N GLN A 23 -18.01 -24.23 9.30
CA GLN A 23 -16.70 -23.62 9.06
C GLN A 23 -16.89 -22.47 8.05
N PRO A 24 -16.40 -21.26 8.35
CA PRO A 24 -16.56 -20.13 7.44
C PRO A 24 -15.91 -20.45 6.08
N THR A 25 -16.63 -20.17 5.00
CA THR A 25 -16.09 -20.34 3.65
C THR A 25 -15.02 -19.27 3.36
N VAL A 26 -14.18 -19.48 2.34
CA VAL A 26 -13.21 -18.45 1.90
C VAL A 26 -13.92 -17.14 1.55
N ALA A 27 -15.16 -17.20 1.03
CA ALA A 27 -15.99 -16.04 0.74
C ALA A 27 -16.40 -15.29 2.03
N ASP A 28 -16.65 -15.99 3.12
CA ASP A 28 -16.96 -15.36 4.40
C ASP A 28 -15.74 -14.67 5.02
N VAL A 29 -14.55 -15.24 4.83
CA VAL A 29 -13.29 -14.69 5.37
C VAL A 29 -12.80 -13.47 4.58
N LEU A 30 -13.00 -13.44 3.26
CA LEU A 30 -12.49 -12.42 2.35
C LEU A 30 -13.61 -11.59 1.68
N GLY A 31 -14.81 -11.63 2.23
CA GLY A 31 -15.98 -10.94 1.72
C GLY A 31 -15.81 -9.42 1.68
N SER A 32 -16.46 -8.80 0.71
CA SER A 32 -16.52 -7.33 0.59
C SER A 32 -17.86 -6.87 0.04
N VAL A 33 -18.24 -5.65 0.37
CA VAL A 33 -19.40 -4.93 -0.20
C VAL A 33 -18.93 -3.60 -0.75
N HIS A 34 -19.60 -3.07 -1.75
CA HIS A 34 -19.24 -1.78 -2.36
C HIS A 34 -20.48 -0.97 -2.69
N THR A 35 -20.34 0.34 -2.83
CA THR A 35 -21.39 1.20 -3.38
C THR A 35 -21.65 0.85 -4.83
N THR A 36 -22.90 0.94 -5.27
CA THR A 36 -23.34 0.50 -6.61
C THR A 36 -22.59 1.20 -7.75
N ASN A 37 -22.14 2.42 -7.53
CA ASN A 37 -21.37 3.21 -8.49
C ASN A 37 -19.87 2.94 -8.51
N PHE A 38 -19.30 2.19 -7.53
CA PHE A 38 -17.85 2.03 -7.40
C PHE A 38 -17.20 1.33 -8.60
N PRO A 39 -17.81 0.27 -9.21
CA PRO A 39 -17.28 -0.32 -10.45
C PRO A 39 -17.26 0.66 -11.63
N ASP A 40 -18.32 1.45 -11.79
CA ASP A 40 -18.41 2.47 -12.84
C ASP A 40 -17.38 3.59 -12.63
N LEU A 41 -17.18 3.99 -11.38
CA LEU A 41 -16.16 4.97 -11.02
C LEU A 41 -14.77 4.52 -11.47
N LEU A 42 -14.35 3.28 -11.16
CA LEU A 42 -13.05 2.77 -11.60
C LEU A 42 -12.94 2.69 -13.13
N ARG A 43 -14.01 2.27 -13.83
CA ARG A 43 -14.01 2.26 -15.31
C ARG A 43 -13.89 3.65 -15.91
N GLN A 44 -14.63 4.62 -15.39
CA GLN A 44 -14.57 6.01 -15.86
C GLN A 44 -13.21 6.65 -15.62
N LEU A 45 -12.58 6.32 -14.50
CA LEU A 45 -11.21 6.75 -14.16
C LEU A 45 -10.13 5.97 -14.92
N GLY A 46 -10.51 4.87 -15.59
CA GLY A 46 -9.60 4.06 -16.41
C GLY A 46 -8.53 3.34 -15.58
N GLY A 47 -8.89 2.74 -14.44
CA GLY A 47 -7.92 2.05 -13.62
C GLY A 47 -8.51 1.05 -12.63
N CYS A 48 -7.64 0.28 -12.00
CA CYS A 48 -7.95 -0.64 -10.91
C CYS A 48 -7.06 -0.33 -9.69
N LEU A 49 -7.31 -1.00 -8.57
CA LEU A 49 -6.55 -0.75 -7.33
C LEU A 49 -5.85 -2.02 -6.84
N LEU A 50 -4.64 -1.86 -6.35
CA LEU A 50 -3.90 -2.83 -5.56
C LEU A 50 -3.96 -2.42 -4.10
N VAL A 51 -4.23 -3.39 -3.21
CA VAL A 51 -4.34 -3.17 -1.76
C VAL A 51 -3.54 -4.23 -1.04
N SER A 52 -2.52 -3.84 -0.28
CA SER A 52 -1.80 -4.74 0.60
C SER A 52 -2.41 -4.74 1.99
N THR A 53 -2.45 -5.92 2.65
CA THR A 53 -3.27 -6.13 3.85
C THR A 53 -2.46 -6.57 5.07
N TYR A 54 -1.15 -6.46 5.04
CA TYR A 54 -0.24 -6.81 6.13
C TYR A 54 -0.62 -8.10 6.88
N GLN A 55 -1.58 -8.01 7.82
CA GLN A 55 -1.98 -9.10 8.69
C GLN A 55 -2.74 -10.23 7.97
N ALA A 56 -3.63 -9.92 7.03
CA ALA A 56 -4.35 -10.92 6.27
C ALA A 56 -3.44 -11.66 5.27
N GLY A 57 -2.20 -11.20 5.07
CA GLY A 57 -1.23 -11.83 4.17
C GLY A 57 -1.68 -11.82 2.71
N LYS A 58 -2.45 -10.80 2.29
CA LYS A 58 -3.03 -10.73 0.95
C LYS A 58 -2.65 -9.44 0.24
N LEU A 59 -2.29 -9.57 -1.02
CA LEU A 59 -2.39 -8.52 -2.01
C LEU A 59 -3.74 -8.68 -2.69
N VAL A 60 -4.58 -7.67 -2.59
CA VAL A 60 -5.93 -7.65 -3.17
C VAL A 60 -5.92 -6.77 -4.41
N ILE A 61 -6.46 -7.29 -5.50
CA ILE A 61 -6.64 -6.57 -6.75
C ILE A 61 -8.15 -6.27 -6.88
N LEU A 62 -8.52 -4.99 -6.87
CA LEU A 62 -9.90 -4.55 -7.03
C LEU A 62 -10.14 -4.18 -8.49
N ARG A 63 -10.79 -5.08 -9.24
CA ARG A 63 -11.03 -5.00 -10.68
C ARG A 63 -12.49 -4.70 -10.97
N PRO A 64 -12.86 -3.69 -11.77
CA PRO A 64 -14.25 -3.48 -12.17
C PRO A 64 -14.73 -4.60 -13.09
N ASP A 65 -15.80 -5.27 -12.69
CA ASP A 65 -16.36 -6.44 -13.38
C ASP A 65 -17.88 -6.31 -13.55
N GLY A 66 -18.31 -5.81 -14.69
CA GLY A 66 -19.72 -5.49 -14.92
C GLY A 66 -20.24 -4.52 -13.85
N ALA A 67 -21.33 -4.84 -13.19
CA ALA A 67 -21.91 -4.05 -12.10
C ALA A 67 -21.26 -4.33 -10.73
N SER A 68 -20.20 -5.16 -10.68
CA SER A 68 -19.53 -5.57 -9.44
C SER A 68 -18.04 -5.26 -9.45
N ILE A 69 -17.40 -5.46 -8.31
CA ILE A 69 -15.95 -5.49 -8.17
C ILE A 69 -15.51 -6.94 -7.98
N ASN A 70 -14.64 -7.41 -8.86
CA ASN A 70 -13.91 -8.63 -8.64
C ASN A 70 -12.76 -8.34 -7.66
N THR A 71 -12.89 -8.84 -6.44
CA THR A 71 -11.81 -8.83 -5.44
C THR A 71 -10.95 -10.07 -5.65
N HIS A 72 -9.77 -9.88 -6.23
CA HIS A 72 -8.85 -10.97 -6.52
C HIS A 72 -7.69 -10.98 -5.53
N PHE A 73 -7.36 -12.14 -4.96
CA PHE A 73 -6.40 -12.25 -3.86
C PHE A 73 -5.16 -13.04 -4.28
N ARG A 74 -3.99 -12.53 -3.92
CA ARG A 74 -2.71 -13.24 -3.97
C ARG A 74 -2.09 -13.28 -2.57
N SER A 75 -1.56 -14.44 -2.18
CA SER A 75 -0.97 -14.62 -0.85
C SER A 75 0.50 -14.23 -0.84
N PHE A 76 0.88 -13.42 0.15
CA PHE A 76 2.27 -13.04 0.42
C PHE A 76 2.50 -13.03 1.93
N ASN A 77 3.74 -13.25 2.34
CA ASN A 77 4.07 -13.15 3.76
C ASN A 77 4.16 -11.67 4.19
N ARG A 78 3.13 -11.16 4.88
CA ARG A 78 3.05 -9.78 5.37
C ARG A 78 3.31 -8.74 4.25
N PRO A 79 2.46 -8.65 3.22
CA PRO A 79 2.62 -7.65 2.17
C PRO A 79 2.40 -6.25 2.73
N MET A 80 3.36 -5.36 2.48
CA MET A 80 3.46 -4.02 3.06
C MET A 80 3.46 -2.94 1.97
N GLY A 81 4.53 -2.14 1.89
CA GLY A 81 4.69 -1.07 0.91
C GLY A 81 4.68 -1.58 -0.52
N MET A 82 4.18 -0.76 -1.43
CA MET A 82 4.12 -1.05 -2.86
C MET A 82 4.57 0.15 -3.69
N ALA A 83 5.15 -0.14 -4.84
CA ALA A 83 5.29 0.80 -5.93
C ALA A 83 4.75 0.17 -7.20
N ALA A 84 4.00 0.91 -8.00
CA ALA A 84 3.50 0.44 -9.28
C ALA A 84 3.54 1.55 -10.33
N ASP A 85 3.93 1.16 -11.54
CA ASP A 85 3.72 1.89 -12.78
C ASP A 85 3.11 0.92 -13.80
N GLY A 86 2.72 1.34 -14.96
CA GLY A 86 2.06 0.44 -15.94
C GLY A 86 2.92 -0.74 -16.40
N GLU A 87 4.21 -0.73 -16.14
CA GLU A 87 5.18 -1.75 -16.58
C GLU A 87 5.59 -2.74 -15.50
N ARG A 88 5.58 -2.31 -14.23
CA ARG A 88 6.11 -3.10 -13.11
C ARG A 88 5.44 -2.79 -11.81
N ILE A 89 5.53 -3.76 -10.89
CA ILE A 89 5.10 -3.64 -9.49
C ILE A 89 6.28 -4.09 -8.62
N ALA A 90 6.58 -3.34 -7.56
CA ALA A 90 7.39 -3.81 -6.45
C ALA A 90 6.52 -3.94 -5.22
N LEU A 91 6.65 -5.06 -4.51
CA LEU A 91 5.92 -5.39 -3.30
C LEU A 91 6.91 -5.70 -2.19
N GLY A 92 6.90 -4.89 -1.14
CA GLY A 92 7.61 -5.19 0.10
C GLY A 92 6.85 -6.24 0.90
N ALA A 93 7.56 -7.27 1.35
CA ALA A 93 7.02 -8.34 2.18
C ALA A 93 7.83 -8.47 3.49
N ALA A 94 7.60 -9.50 4.28
CA ALA A 94 8.21 -9.66 5.61
C ALA A 94 9.73 -9.53 5.62
N MET A 95 10.42 -10.09 4.61
CA MET A 95 11.88 -10.15 4.55
C MET A 95 12.44 -9.88 3.14
N GLU A 96 11.59 -9.47 2.20
CA GLU A 96 12.00 -9.33 0.80
C GLU A 96 11.21 -8.23 0.09
N ILE A 97 11.77 -7.81 -1.04
CA ILE A 97 11.08 -7.04 -2.07
C ILE A 97 10.94 -7.94 -3.30
N ALA A 98 9.70 -8.22 -3.71
CA ALA A 98 9.38 -8.92 -4.93
C ALA A 98 9.05 -7.92 -6.04
N GLU A 99 9.70 -8.04 -7.19
CA GLU A 99 9.44 -7.21 -8.36
C GLU A 99 8.76 -8.05 -9.46
N PHE A 100 7.68 -7.48 -10.00
CA PHE A 100 6.88 -8.07 -11.07
C PHE A 100 7.00 -7.20 -12.32
N ARG A 101 7.00 -7.83 -13.48
CA ARG A 101 7.02 -7.16 -14.77
C ARG A 101 5.77 -7.47 -15.56
N ASN A 102 5.16 -6.47 -16.19
CA ASN A 102 4.04 -6.66 -17.10
C ASN A 102 4.49 -7.46 -18.34
N MET A 103 3.78 -8.55 -18.63
CA MET A 103 4.06 -9.47 -19.72
C MET A 103 2.82 -9.59 -20.63
N PRO A 104 2.54 -8.61 -21.52
CA PRO A 104 1.31 -8.57 -22.31
C PRO A 104 1.07 -9.82 -23.19
N ALA A 105 2.15 -10.48 -23.61
CA ALA A 105 2.04 -11.73 -24.37
C ALA A 105 1.41 -12.88 -23.55
N VAL A 106 1.59 -12.87 -22.23
CA VAL A 106 1.00 -13.86 -21.32
C VAL A 106 -0.48 -13.57 -21.09
N ALA A 107 -0.88 -12.31 -21.06
CA ALA A 107 -2.28 -11.89 -20.86
C ALA A 107 -3.23 -12.57 -21.88
N LYS A 108 -2.80 -12.70 -23.12
CA LYS A 108 -3.56 -13.34 -24.19
C LYS A 108 -3.72 -14.85 -24.05
N ARG A 109 -2.92 -15.48 -23.18
CA ARG A 109 -2.85 -16.94 -23.00
C ARG A 109 -3.48 -17.42 -21.69
N LEU A 110 -3.80 -16.51 -20.77
CA LEU A 110 -4.31 -16.88 -19.44
C LEU A 110 -5.73 -17.44 -19.50
N GLN A 111 -6.54 -16.97 -20.44
CA GLN A 111 -7.95 -17.31 -20.55
C GLN A 111 -8.40 -17.17 -22.00
N ASP A 112 -9.33 -18.03 -22.44
CA ASP A 112 -9.98 -17.95 -23.76
C ASP A 112 -11.50 -17.79 -23.57
N PRO A 113 -12.11 -16.70 -24.06
CA PRO A 113 -11.48 -15.53 -24.69
C PRO A 113 -10.62 -14.70 -23.70
N PRO A 114 -9.59 -13.98 -24.21
CA PRO A 114 -8.73 -13.16 -23.39
C PRO A 114 -9.53 -12.06 -22.65
N ARG A 115 -9.27 -11.93 -21.36
CA ARG A 115 -9.95 -10.94 -20.50
C ARG A 115 -8.97 -9.96 -19.83
N HIS A 116 -7.75 -10.43 -19.56
CA HIS A 116 -6.75 -9.65 -18.83
C HIS A 116 -6.08 -8.63 -19.75
N ASP A 117 -6.02 -7.38 -19.30
CA ASP A 117 -5.36 -6.27 -20.02
C ASP A 117 -3.89 -6.10 -19.60
N ALA A 118 -3.50 -6.65 -18.46
CA ALA A 118 -2.11 -6.75 -18.00
C ALA A 118 -1.87 -8.04 -17.23
N VAL A 119 -0.64 -8.54 -17.26
CA VAL A 119 -0.19 -9.68 -16.45
C VAL A 119 1.19 -9.39 -15.90
N PHE A 120 1.27 -9.25 -14.59
CA PHE A 120 2.51 -8.99 -13.89
C PHE A 120 3.09 -10.29 -13.36
N LEU A 121 4.22 -10.73 -13.94
CA LEU A 121 4.95 -11.93 -13.51
C LEU A 121 6.13 -11.55 -12.63
N ALA A 122 6.34 -12.30 -11.53
CA ALA A 122 7.53 -12.16 -10.70
C ALA A 122 8.80 -12.36 -11.52
N ARG A 123 9.77 -11.43 -11.43
CA ARG A 123 11.02 -11.49 -12.19
C ARG A 123 12.27 -11.26 -11.35
N ARG A 124 12.13 -10.62 -10.21
CA ARG A 124 13.24 -10.36 -9.28
C ARG A 124 12.74 -10.50 -7.85
N GLY A 125 13.59 -10.98 -6.97
CA GLY A 125 13.41 -11.00 -5.54
C GLY A 125 14.70 -10.52 -4.87
N HIS A 126 14.58 -9.64 -3.88
CA HIS A 126 15.71 -9.15 -3.11
C HIS A 126 15.45 -9.37 -1.62
N ILE A 127 16.32 -10.13 -0.97
CA ILE A 127 16.20 -10.42 0.46
C ILE A 127 16.77 -9.26 1.25
N THR A 128 15.90 -8.56 1.96
CA THR A 128 16.25 -7.39 2.80
C THR A 128 16.49 -7.74 4.26
N GLY A 129 16.00 -8.91 4.70
CA GLY A 129 15.74 -9.17 6.11
C GLY A 129 14.46 -8.43 6.59
N ALA A 130 14.08 -8.65 7.84
CA ALA A 130 12.90 -8.01 8.43
C ALA A 130 13.23 -6.55 8.79
N ILE A 131 12.81 -5.60 7.94
CA ILE A 131 13.11 -4.16 8.07
C ILE A 131 11.86 -3.28 8.13
N ASP A 132 10.67 -3.88 8.12
CA ASP A 132 9.38 -3.20 8.11
C ASP A 132 9.27 -2.16 6.98
N ILE A 133 9.21 -2.65 5.73
CA ILE A 133 9.15 -1.83 4.51
C ILE A 133 7.81 -1.11 4.44
N HIS A 134 7.78 0.21 4.67
CA HIS A 134 6.51 0.94 4.73
C HIS A 134 6.09 1.54 3.40
N GLU A 135 6.90 2.32 2.76
CA GLU A 135 6.54 3.00 1.51
C GLU A 135 7.62 2.72 0.45
N MET A 136 7.21 2.68 -0.80
CA MET A 136 8.11 2.42 -1.93
C MET A 136 7.74 3.29 -3.11
N ALA A 137 8.73 3.72 -3.90
CA ALA A 137 8.51 4.44 -5.14
C ALA A 137 9.71 4.30 -6.08
N TRP A 138 9.48 4.26 -7.40
CA TRP A 138 10.56 4.45 -8.37
C TRP A 138 10.84 5.92 -8.62
N ASP A 139 12.11 6.25 -8.72
CA ASP A 139 12.53 7.57 -9.18
C ASP A 139 12.48 7.65 -10.71
N LYS A 140 12.73 8.85 -11.24
CA LYS A 140 12.76 9.09 -12.70
C LYS A 140 13.85 8.34 -13.46
N ASN A 141 14.85 7.78 -12.77
CA ASN A 141 15.90 6.97 -13.35
C ASN A 141 15.58 5.47 -13.29
N GLY A 142 14.43 5.11 -12.68
CA GLY A 142 14.00 3.73 -12.48
C GLY A 142 14.64 3.03 -11.28
N GLU A 143 15.31 3.77 -10.38
CA GLU A 143 15.81 3.24 -9.12
C GLU A 143 14.67 3.12 -8.11
N LEU A 144 14.59 1.99 -7.42
CA LEU A 144 13.58 1.76 -6.38
C LEU A 144 14.06 2.34 -5.05
N TRP A 145 13.29 3.30 -4.55
CA TRP A 145 13.45 3.87 -3.22
C TRP A 145 12.41 3.32 -2.26
N PHE A 146 12.80 3.06 -1.01
CA PHE A 146 11.89 2.54 0.00
C PHE A 146 12.24 3.00 1.41
N VAL A 147 11.23 3.03 2.25
CA VAL A 147 11.36 3.36 3.68
C VAL A 147 11.67 2.09 4.45
N ASN A 148 12.81 2.10 5.12
CA ASN A 148 13.22 1.11 6.12
C ASN A 148 12.89 1.65 7.50
N THR A 149 11.73 1.28 8.02
CA THR A 149 11.22 1.79 9.28
C THR A 149 12.06 1.34 10.47
N LEU A 150 12.47 0.07 10.47
CA LEU A 150 13.26 -0.50 11.55
C LEU A 150 14.58 0.26 11.78
N PHE A 151 15.24 0.68 10.68
CA PHE A 151 16.48 1.45 10.73
C PHE A 151 16.28 2.97 10.65
N SER A 152 15.03 3.43 10.59
CA SER A 152 14.67 4.86 10.49
C SER A 152 15.38 5.59 9.35
N CYS A 153 15.38 5.00 8.14
CA CYS A 153 16.06 5.54 6.98
C CYS A 153 15.32 5.27 5.66
N VAL A 154 15.74 5.97 4.61
CA VAL A 154 15.33 5.71 3.23
C VAL A 154 16.47 5.01 2.52
N CYS A 155 16.13 3.97 1.78
CA CYS A 155 17.08 3.06 1.15
C CYS A 155 16.82 2.86 -0.34
N THR A 156 17.83 2.35 -1.01
CA THR A 156 17.77 1.73 -2.35
C THR A 156 18.35 0.32 -2.28
N LEU A 157 18.37 -0.39 -3.40
CA LEU A 157 18.93 -1.73 -3.52
C LEU A 157 20.24 -1.74 -4.30
N ASP A 158 21.10 -2.71 -3.98
CA ASP A 158 22.22 -3.11 -4.82
C ASP A 158 22.36 -4.65 -4.85
N ALA A 159 23.36 -5.16 -5.55
CA ALA A 159 23.57 -6.60 -5.69
C ALA A 159 24.34 -7.26 -4.51
N LYS A 160 24.78 -6.47 -3.52
CA LYS A 160 25.70 -6.95 -2.46
C LYS A 160 25.12 -6.85 -1.06
N SER A 161 24.26 -5.86 -0.84
CA SER A 161 23.76 -5.49 0.49
C SER A 161 22.28 -5.88 0.65
N SER A 162 21.82 -6.14 1.86
CA SER A 162 20.39 -6.29 2.15
C SER A 162 19.59 -5.04 1.80
N PHE A 163 20.20 -3.88 1.97
CA PHE A 163 19.69 -2.56 1.56
C PHE A 163 20.84 -1.54 1.59
N VAL A 164 20.69 -0.45 0.84
CA VAL A 164 21.66 0.65 0.80
C VAL A 164 21.03 1.90 1.42
N PRO A 165 21.39 2.30 2.64
CA PRO A 165 20.90 3.53 3.24
C PRO A 165 21.36 4.76 2.44
N ARG A 166 20.41 5.62 2.07
CA ARG A 166 20.66 6.83 1.27
C ARG A 166 20.46 8.11 2.08
N TRP A 167 19.55 8.06 3.04
CA TRP A 167 19.21 9.19 3.88
C TRP A 167 18.59 8.75 5.20
N ARG A 168 18.80 9.49 6.26
CA ARG A 168 18.07 9.41 7.53
C ARG A 168 17.85 10.80 8.10
N PRO A 169 16.82 11.01 8.96
CA PRO A 169 16.62 12.29 9.64
C PRO A 169 17.83 12.69 10.47
N LYS A 170 18.17 13.98 10.51
CA LYS A 170 19.33 14.50 11.29
C LYS A 170 19.25 14.18 12.79
N PHE A 171 18.05 14.08 13.34
CA PHE A 171 17.87 13.73 14.74
C PHE A 171 18.11 12.24 15.04
N VAL A 172 18.19 11.36 14.04
CA VAL A 172 18.57 9.95 14.20
C VAL A 172 20.09 9.85 14.07
N SER A 173 20.78 9.52 15.17
CA SER A 173 22.23 9.61 15.27
C SER A 173 23.00 8.58 14.45
N HIS A 174 22.48 7.35 14.30
CA HIS A 174 23.12 6.25 13.59
C HIS A 174 22.09 5.21 13.11
N TYR A 175 22.50 4.31 12.22
CA TYR A 175 21.66 3.19 11.77
C TYR A 175 21.68 2.09 12.84
N ALA A 176 20.50 1.75 13.34
CA ALA A 176 20.26 0.64 14.26
C ALA A 176 18.85 0.10 14.08
N PRO A 177 18.62 -1.22 14.27
CA PRO A 177 17.30 -1.83 14.12
C PRO A 177 16.42 -1.57 15.36
N GLU A 178 16.09 -0.32 15.61
CA GLU A 178 15.46 0.15 16.85
C GLU A 178 14.14 0.92 16.63
N ASP A 179 13.72 1.11 15.38
CA ASP A 179 12.49 1.83 15.05
C ASP A 179 12.34 3.16 15.81
N ARG A 180 13.38 4.01 15.76
CA ARG A 180 13.49 5.19 16.62
C ARG A 180 12.40 6.22 16.40
N CYS A 181 12.08 6.54 15.15
CA CYS A 181 11.10 7.57 14.81
C CYS A 181 9.86 7.03 14.06
N HIS A 182 9.83 5.76 13.73
CA HIS A 182 8.84 5.13 12.88
C HIS A 182 8.65 5.89 11.56
N LEU A 183 9.76 6.03 10.82
CA LEU A 183 9.71 6.59 9.47
C LEU A 183 8.85 5.68 8.60
N ASN A 184 7.81 6.23 7.94
CA ASN A 184 6.78 5.37 7.35
C ASN A 184 6.27 5.81 5.98
N GLY A 185 6.44 7.05 5.59
CA GLY A 185 5.90 7.54 4.33
C GLY A 185 6.96 8.19 3.45
N LEU A 186 6.78 8.09 2.13
CA LEU A 186 7.65 8.67 1.12
C LEU A 186 6.84 9.24 -0.02
N ALA A 187 6.91 10.56 -0.23
CA ALA A 187 6.37 11.22 -1.40
C ALA A 187 7.47 11.60 -2.38
N MET A 188 7.24 11.26 -3.64
CA MET A 188 8.09 11.68 -4.75
C MET A 188 7.63 13.07 -5.22
N ARG A 189 8.60 13.94 -5.58
CA ARG A 189 8.35 15.19 -6.28
C ARG A 189 9.39 15.37 -7.40
N ASP A 190 8.93 15.72 -8.58
CA ASP A 190 9.79 15.88 -9.77
C ASP A 190 10.62 14.60 -10.06
N GLY A 191 10.03 13.42 -9.81
CA GLY A 191 10.64 12.12 -9.98
C GLY A 191 11.79 11.81 -9.01
N ARG A 192 11.81 12.43 -7.83
CA ARG A 192 12.79 12.19 -6.76
C ARG A 192 12.13 12.08 -5.38
N PRO A 193 12.71 11.31 -4.45
CA PRO A 193 12.30 11.32 -3.04
C PRO A 193 12.33 12.73 -2.46
N ARG A 194 11.26 13.16 -1.82
CA ARG A 194 11.18 14.52 -1.32
C ARG A 194 10.60 14.66 0.08
N TYR A 195 9.38 14.18 0.32
CA TYR A 195 8.72 14.39 1.59
C TYR A 195 8.50 13.07 2.33
N LEU A 196 8.70 13.09 3.63
CA LEU A 196 8.67 11.92 4.48
C LEU A 196 7.80 12.18 5.70
N THR A 197 7.04 11.16 6.12
CA THR A 197 6.33 11.17 7.40
C THR A 197 7.01 10.23 8.40
N ALA A 198 7.00 10.63 9.66
CA ALA A 198 7.39 9.80 10.79
C ALA A 198 6.43 10.00 11.96
N LEU A 199 6.30 9.00 12.84
CA LEU A 199 5.40 9.07 14.00
C LEU A 199 5.98 9.86 15.17
N GLY A 200 7.30 10.16 15.13
CA GLY A 200 7.93 10.98 16.16
C GLY A 200 9.27 11.57 15.73
N GLU A 201 9.62 12.74 16.29
CA GLU A 201 10.94 13.35 16.17
C GLU A 201 11.80 12.87 17.36
N THR A 202 12.30 11.62 17.28
CA THR A 202 12.97 10.96 18.41
C THR A 202 14.16 10.11 17.95
N ASN A 203 15.17 10.03 18.81
CA ASN A 203 16.39 9.25 18.61
C ASN A 203 16.48 8.06 19.60
N GLU A 204 15.47 7.80 20.40
CA GLU A 204 15.43 6.68 21.33
C GLU A 204 14.78 5.46 20.68
N PRO A 205 15.18 4.23 21.03
CA PRO A 205 14.51 3.01 20.57
C PRO A 205 13.01 3.09 20.82
N GLN A 206 12.21 2.95 19.76
CA GLN A 206 10.74 3.07 19.75
C GLN A 206 10.19 4.32 20.45
N GLY A 207 10.98 5.40 20.52
CA GLY A 207 10.64 6.63 21.25
C GLY A 207 9.37 7.32 20.78
N TRP A 208 8.97 7.12 19.52
CA TRP A 208 7.71 7.61 18.95
C TRP A 208 6.46 7.13 19.71
N ARG A 209 6.52 5.98 20.40
CA ARG A 209 5.40 5.41 21.16
C ARG A 209 4.95 6.27 22.33
N LYS A 210 5.83 7.16 22.82
CA LYS A 210 5.55 8.06 23.96
C LYS A 210 4.52 9.13 23.62
N ASN A 211 4.40 9.50 22.34
CA ASN A 211 3.46 10.53 21.88
C ASN A 211 2.86 10.19 20.50
N LYS A 212 1.88 9.29 20.48
CA LYS A 212 1.17 8.88 19.27
C LYS A 212 0.13 9.92 18.81
N ARG A 213 -0.37 10.73 19.75
CA ARG A 213 -1.47 11.66 19.51
C ARG A 213 -1.08 12.82 18.59
N ASP A 214 0.08 13.42 18.83
CA ASP A 214 0.57 14.59 18.11
C ASP A 214 2.10 14.65 17.94
N GLY A 215 2.77 13.52 18.15
CA GLY A 215 4.22 13.40 17.95
C GLY A 215 4.65 13.35 16.49
N GLY A 216 3.72 13.12 15.57
CA GLY A 216 4.01 12.91 14.16
C GLY A 216 4.53 14.16 13.46
N ILE A 217 5.40 13.92 12.47
CA ILE A 217 6.10 14.96 11.71
C ILE A 217 6.05 14.71 10.20
N LEU A 218 6.20 15.79 9.46
CA LEU A 218 6.48 15.80 8.02
C LEU A 218 7.84 16.44 7.79
N VAL A 219 8.72 15.77 7.03
CA VAL A 219 10.11 16.19 6.78
C VAL A 219 10.33 16.43 5.29
N ASP A 220 11.04 17.49 4.94
CA ASP A 220 11.61 17.69 3.62
C ASP A 220 13.03 17.08 3.58
N MET A 221 13.18 15.99 2.85
CA MET A 221 14.43 15.25 2.70
C MET A 221 15.54 16.07 2.03
N ALA A 222 15.18 16.95 1.08
CA ALA A 222 16.19 17.71 0.33
C ALA A 222 16.81 18.87 1.13
N THR A 223 16.07 19.41 2.09
CA THR A 223 16.56 20.48 3.00
C THR A 223 16.88 19.97 4.39
N ASP A 224 16.57 18.72 4.68
CA ASP A 224 16.70 18.10 6.02
C ASP A 224 15.95 18.88 7.10
N THR A 225 14.76 19.40 6.78
CA THR A 225 13.98 20.22 7.70
C THR A 225 12.64 19.58 8.02
N VAL A 226 12.20 19.67 9.28
CA VAL A 226 10.84 19.32 9.69
C VAL A 226 9.91 20.46 9.29
N ILE A 227 9.01 20.19 8.32
CA ILE A 227 8.04 21.15 7.79
C ILE A 227 6.90 21.37 8.78
N THR A 228 6.37 20.27 9.34
CA THR A 228 5.19 20.29 10.20
C THR A 228 5.37 19.29 11.34
N ARG A 229 4.91 19.69 12.52
CA ARG A 229 4.80 18.89 13.74
C ARG A 229 3.35 18.84 14.21
N GLY A 230 3.04 18.01 15.19
CA GLY A 230 1.70 17.92 15.76
C GLY A 230 0.73 17.06 14.96
N LEU A 231 1.24 16.22 14.05
CA LEU A 231 0.42 15.30 13.28
C LEU A 231 0.11 14.03 14.10
N SER A 232 -1.13 13.53 13.99
CA SER A 232 -1.53 12.29 14.64
C SER A 232 -1.27 11.08 13.74
N MET A 233 -0.20 10.34 14.03
CA MET A 233 0.22 9.15 13.29
C MET A 233 0.16 9.35 11.76
N PRO A 234 0.90 10.30 11.18
CA PRO A 234 0.82 10.61 9.75
C PRO A 234 1.33 9.44 8.90
N HIS A 235 0.65 9.15 7.77
CA HIS A 235 1.04 8.12 6.80
C HIS A 235 0.85 8.61 5.36
N SER A 236 1.45 7.86 4.43
CA SER A 236 1.20 7.91 2.99
C SER A 236 1.22 9.34 2.40
N PRO A 237 2.29 10.11 2.61
CA PRO A 237 2.42 11.42 1.95
C PRO A 237 2.43 11.22 0.43
N ARG A 238 1.80 12.15 -0.32
CA ARG A 238 1.79 12.16 -1.79
C ARG A 238 1.91 13.58 -2.31
N TRP A 239 2.73 13.77 -3.31
CA TRP A 239 2.72 14.98 -4.12
C TRP A 239 1.81 14.75 -5.32
N TYR A 240 0.66 15.38 -5.34
CA TYR A 240 -0.33 15.24 -6.40
C TYR A 240 -1.07 16.54 -6.65
N ASP A 241 -1.30 16.89 -7.91
CA ASP A 241 -1.99 18.12 -8.33
C ASP A 241 -1.40 19.38 -7.63
N ASN A 242 -0.07 19.49 -7.65
CA ASN A 242 0.70 20.58 -7.00
C ASN A 242 0.43 20.77 -5.50
N LYS A 243 -0.08 19.76 -4.82
CA LYS A 243 -0.33 19.75 -3.37
C LYS A 243 0.39 18.59 -2.70
N LEU A 244 0.77 18.79 -1.45
CA LEU A 244 1.30 17.75 -0.60
C LEU A 244 0.17 17.21 0.27
N TRP A 245 -0.24 15.98 -0.01
CA TRP A 245 -1.31 15.25 0.68
C TRP A 245 -0.73 14.36 1.76
N VAL A 246 -1.41 14.22 2.88
CA VAL A 246 -1.02 13.35 4.00
C VAL A 246 -2.28 12.75 4.62
N LEU A 247 -2.20 11.49 5.04
CA LEU A 247 -3.20 10.89 5.90
C LEU A 247 -2.83 11.14 7.36
N GLU A 248 -3.67 11.84 8.08
CA GLU A 248 -3.57 11.98 9.53
C GLU A 248 -4.35 10.83 10.19
N SER A 249 -3.70 9.66 10.25
CA SER A 249 -4.35 8.37 10.51
C SER A 249 -5.01 8.31 11.89
N GLY A 250 -4.37 8.89 12.91
CA GLY A 250 -4.89 8.92 14.28
C GLY A 250 -6.11 9.82 14.46
N ARG A 251 -6.46 10.64 13.44
CA ARG A 251 -7.66 11.47 13.37
C ARG A 251 -8.65 11.04 12.28
N GLY A 252 -8.30 10.02 11.48
CA GLY A 252 -9.12 9.59 10.35
C GLY A 252 -9.33 10.71 9.32
N LYS A 253 -8.26 11.43 8.93
CA LYS A 253 -8.36 12.58 8.03
C LYS A 253 -7.43 12.49 6.84
N LEU A 254 -7.91 12.95 5.69
CA LEU A 254 -7.11 13.33 4.53
C LEU A 254 -6.87 14.84 4.61
N VAL A 255 -5.60 15.25 4.62
CA VAL A 255 -5.21 16.65 4.73
C VAL A 255 -4.23 17.05 3.62
N THR A 256 -4.13 18.36 3.35
CA THR A 256 -3.02 18.92 2.60
C THR A 256 -2.13 19.76 3.51
N ILE A 257 -0.84 19.81 3.21
CA ILE A 257 0.15 20.60 3.94
C ILE A 257 0.89 21.50 2.96
N ASP A 258 0.92 22.80 3.24
CA ASP A 258 1.74 23.74 2.48
C ASP A 258 3.24 23.48 2.80
N PRO A 259 4.05 23.06 1.84
CA PRO A 259 5.45 22.71 2.11
C PRO A 259 6.33 23.92 2.47
N LYS A 260 5.86 25.16 2.26
CA LYS A 260 6.61 26.37 2.59
C LYS A 260 6.32 26.86 4.01
N THR A 261 5.06 26.77 4.43
CA THR A 261 4.61 27.31 5.73
C THR A 261 4.36 26.24 6.78
N GLY A 262 4.21 24.98 6.37
CA GLY A 262 3.78 23.88 7.22
C GLY A 262 2.29 23.92 7.59
N ALA A 263 1.53 24.87 7.03
CA ALA A 263 0.11 25.01 7.32
C ALA A 263 -0.68 23.79 6.79
N LYS A 264 -1.51 23.22 7.67
CA LYS A 264 -2.39 22.09 7.40
C LYS A 264 -3.78 22.56 7.05
N THR A 265 -4.40 21.91 6.05
CA THR A 265 -5.81 22.11 5.68
C THR A 265 -6.50 20.75 5.62
N ASP A 266 -7.57 20.60 6.38
CA ASP A 266 -8.40 19.40 6.36
C ASP A 266 -9.20 19.36 5.04
N VAL A 267 -9.21 18.19 4.38
CA VAL A 267 -9.95 17.98 3.12
C VAL A 267 -11.12 17.04 3.35
N ALA A 268 -10.92 15.90 3.99
CA ALA A 268 -11.97 14.93 4.25
C ALA A 268 -11.75 14.20 5.57
N ALA A 269 -12.85 13.80 6.22
CA ALA A 269 -12.87 12.84 7.31
C ALA A 269 -13.29 11.47 6.77
N VAL A 270 -12.67 10.39 7.27
CA VAL A 270 -12.96 9.01 6.88
C VAL A 270 -13.15 8.12 8.13
N PRO A 271 -14.04 7.10 8.07
CA PRO A 271 -14.45 6.34 9.26
C PRO A 271 -13.48 5.16 9.56
N GLY A 272 -12.22 5.45 9.80
CA GLY A 272 -11.23 4.42 10.11
C GLY A 272 -9.80 4.98 10.19
N PHE A 273 -8.88 4.13 10.63
CA PHE A 273 -7.47 4.47 10.62
C PHE A 273 -6.96 4.50 9.17
N ALA A 274 -6.73 5.71 8.67
CA ALA A 274 -6.39 5.92 7.27
C ALA A 274 -4.94 5.54 6.97
N ARG A 275 -4.72 4.57 6.05
CA ARG A 275 -3.39 4.15 5.62
C ARG A 275 -3.43 3.62 4.19
N GLY A 276 -2.48 4.05 3.36
CA GLY A 276 -2.49 3.83 1.93
C GLY A 276 -3.30 4.90 1.20
N LEU A 277 -2.63 5.63 0.30
CA LEU A 277 -3.20 6.74 -0.46
C LEU A 277 -2.64 6.73 -1.87
N ASP A 278 -3.52 6.78 -2.86
CA ASP A 278 -3.14 7.05 -4.24
C ASP A 278 -4.29 7.75 -4.98
N PHE A 279 -4.02 8.23 -6.22
CA PHE A 279 -4.93 9.11 -6.94
C PHE A 279 -5.13 8.67 -8.39
N ILE A 280 -6.36 8.81 -8.89
CA ILE A 280 -6.67 8.83 -10.34
C ILE A 280 -7.55 10.05 -10.62
N GLY A 281 -7.06 10.98 -11.44
CA GLY A 281 -7.79 12.22 -11.74
C GLY A 281 -8.22 12.96 -10.45
N PRO A 282 -9.48 13.40 -10.31
CA PRO A 282 -9.94 14.15 -9.15
C PRO A 282 -10.27 13.27 -7.92
N VAL A 283 -9.84 12.00 -7.90
CA VAL A 283 -10.22 11.05 -6.85
C VAL A 283 -9.01 10.54 -6.09
N ALA A 284 -9.03 10.71 -4.77
CA ALA A 284 -8.13 10.07 -3.83
C ALA A 284 -8.72 8.73 -3.37
N PHE A 285 -7.95 7.66 -3.46
CA PHE A 285 -8.28 6.35 -2.89
C PHE A 285 -7.57 6.19 -1.56
N VAL A 286 -8.35 6.14 -0.49
CA VAL A 286 -7.87 6.09 0.90
C VAL A 286 -8.16 4.70 1.48
N GLY A 287 -7.12 3.99 1.87
CA GLY A 287 -7.24 2.73 2.61
C GLY A 287 -7.59 2.99 4.07
N LEU A 288 -8.52 2.22 4.60
CA LEU A 288 -8.94 2.28 5.99
C LEU A 288 -8.77 0.94 6.68
N SER A 289 -8.36 0.99 7.94
CA SER A 289 -8.20 -0.18 8.81
C SER A 289 -9.12 -0.09 10.03
N GLN A 290 -9.66 -1.25 10.41
CA GLN A 290 -10.21 -1.44 11.75
C GLN A 290 -9.04 -1.54 12.72
N LEU A 291 -8.96 -0.63 13.67
CA LEU A 291 -7.96 -0.73 14.72
C LEU A 291 -8.34 -1.86 15.68
N ARG A 292 -7.43 -2.79 15.90
CA ARG A 292 -7.53 -3.68 17.05
C ARG A 292 -7.12 -2.89 18.29
N GLU A 293 -7.77 -3.15 19.41
CA GLU A 293 -7.35 -2.68 20.73
C GLU A 293 -6.02 -3.36 21.11
N THR A 294 -4.94 -2.86 20.54
CA THR A 294 -3.57 -3.26 20.86
C THR A 294 -2.84 -2.04 21.43
N ASN A 295 -1.83 -2.25 22.26
CA ASN A 295 -1.01 -1.17 22.82
C ASN A 295 -0.40 -0.22 21.77
N ALA A 296 -0.41 -0.60 20.48
CA ALA A 296 0.08 0.23 19.39
C ALA A 296 -0.86 1.39 19.03
N PHE A 297 -2.18 1.26 19.27
CA PHE A 297 -3.20 2.20 18.79
C PHE A 297 -4.04 2.84 19.91
N THR A 298 -3.60 2.76 21.17
CA THR A 298 -4.20 3.52 22.28
C THR A 298 -3.77 4.98 22.24
N ASP A 299 -4.52 5.86 22.89
CA ASP A 299 -4.20 7.27 23.10
C ASP A 299 -4.17 8.12 21.83
N ILE A 300 -4.96 7.78 20.82
CA ILE A 300 -5.18 8.57 19.61
C ILE A 300 -6.66 8.94 19.48
N GLU A 301 -6.95 10.09 18.86
CA GLU A 301 -8.29 10.69 18.80
C GLU A 301 -9.35 9.75 18.23
N ILE A 302 -9.05 9.02 17.15
CA ILE A 302 -9.97 8.08 16.50
C ILE A 302 -10.38 6.90 17.41
N THR A 303 -9.68 6.65 18.51
CA THR A 303 -10.02 5.58 19.46
C THR A 303 -10.89 6.07 20.61
N GLU A 304 -11.08 7.38 20.76
CA GLU A 304 -11.93 7.99 21.81
C GLU A 304 -13.41 7.89 21.45
N ASP A 305 -13.74 7.85 20.16
CA ASP A 305 -15.11 7.70 19.68
C ASP A 305 -15.49 6.21 19.52
N ASN A 306 -16.69 5.83 19.99
CA ASN A 306 -17.27 4.49 19.78
C ASN A 306 -17.79 4.29 18.34
N THR A 307 -17.23 4.96 17.35
CA THR A 307 -17.62 4.79 15.96
C THR A 307 -17.14 3.46 15.41
N ASP A 308 -18.01 2.78 14.66
CA ASP A 308 -17.68 1.52 13.96
C ASP A 308 -16.61 1.78 12.90
N ARG A 309 -15.37 1.41 13.21
CA ARG A 309 -14.22 1.60 12.34
C ARG A 309 -14.28 0.60 11.19
N GLN A 310 -14.13 1.11 10.00
CA GLN A 310 -14.31 0.35 8.77
C GLN A 310 -12.95 -0.05 8.18
N SER A 311 -12.88 -1.24 7.57
CA SER A 311 -11.74 -1.66 6.72
C SER A 311 -12.17 -1.67 5.27
N GLY A 312 -11.37 -1.08 4.38
CA GLY A 312 -11.71 -1.00 2.96
C GLY A 312 -11.00 0.14 2.24
N VAL A 313 -11.54 0.53 1.09
CA VAL A 313 -11.04 1.65 0.29
C VAL A 313 -12.15 2.66 0.05
N TRP A 314 -11.90 3.91 0.41
CA TRP A 314 -12.80 5.05 0.19
C TRP A 314 -12.30 5.90 -0.96
N ALA A 315 -13.18 6.18 -1.90
CA ALA A 315 -12.94 7.12 -3.00
C ALA A 315 -13.43 8.51 -2.58
N VAL A 316 -12.51 9.44 -2.42
CA VAL A 316 -12.78 10.82 -1.99
C VAL A 316 -12.51 11.77 -3.14
N HIS A 317 -13.47 12.62 -3.50
CA HIS A 317 -13.28 13.66 -4.50
C HIS A 317 -12.46 14.81 -3.91
N ILE A 318 -11.25 15.03 -4.43
CA ILE A 318 -10.26 15.95 -3.83
C ILE A 318 -10.67 17.43 -3.80
N GLY A 319 -11.57 17.84 -4.71
CA GLY A 319 -12.05 19.23 -4.77
C GLY A 319 -13.15 19.53 -3.76
N THR A 320 -13.96 18.51 -3.36
CA THR A 320 -15.10 18.70 -2.44
C THR A 320 -14.91 18.06 -1.07
N GLY A 321 -13.96 17.14 -0.93
CA GLY A 321 -13.76 16.31 0.26
C GLY A 321 -14.83 15.23 0.48
N ASN A 322 -15.79 15.09 -0.44
CA ASN A 322 -16.86 14.12 -0.30
C ASN A 322 -16.41 12.71 -0.66
N THR A 323 -16.83 11.71 0.12
CA THR A 323 -16.78 10.31 -0.30
C THR A 323 -17.79 10.08 -1.41
N ILE A 324 -17.31 9.63 -2.57
CA ILE A 324 -18.13 9.41 -3.77
C ILE A 324 -18.32 7.93 -4.11
N GLY A 325 -17.66 7.04 -3.40
CA GLY A 325 -17.76 5.59 -3.54
C GLY A 325 -16.88 4.89 -2.52
N LEU A 326 -17.15 3.64 -2.24
CA LEU A 326 -16.35 2.83 -1.32
C LEU A 326 -16.46 1.34 -1.63
N LEU A 327 -15.43 0.60 -1.19
CA LEU A 327 -15.48 -0.83 -0.99
C LEU A 327 -15.07 -1.11 0.47
N LYS A 328 -15.93 -1.84 1.19
CA LYS A 328 -15.71 -2.26 2.58
C LYS A 328 -15.47 -3.76 2.63
N PHE A 329 -14.43 -4.20 3.31
CA PHE A 329 -14.24 -5.60 3.65
C PHE A 329 -15.16 -6.00 4.83
N THR A 330 -15.79 -7.17 4.72
CA THR A 330 -16.77 -7.66 5.72
C THR A 330 -16.24 -8.84 6.52
N GLY A 331 -15.07 -9.36 6.17
CA GLY A 331 -14.45 -10.54 6.76
C GLY A 331 -13.06 -10.30 7.37
N GLY A 332 -12.15 -11.22 7.13
CA GLY A 332 -10.82 -11.26 7.75
C GLY A 332 -9.82 -10.17 7.36
N VAL A 333 -10.15 -9.32 6.36
CA VAL A 333 -9.30 -8.18 6.00
C VAL A 333 -9.65 -7.01 6.91
N GLN A 334 -8.94 -6.87 8.00
CA GLN A 334 -9.17 -5.81 9.00
C GLN A 334 -8.13 -4.69 8.91
N GLU A 335 -6.99 -4.94 8.30
CA GLU A 335 -5.90 -3.99 8.22
C GLU A 335 -5.44 -3.80 6.77
N ILE A 336 -5.42 -2.54 6.31
CA ILE A 336 -4.85 -2.13 5.04
C ILE A 336 -3.53 -1.44 5.30
N PHE A 337 -2.51 -1.80 4.50
CA PHE A 337 -1.19 -1.22 4.62
C PHE A 337 -0.91 -0.19 3.54
N ALA A 338 -1.13 -0.52 2.28
CA ALA A 338 -0.95 0.39 1.16
C ALA A 338 -2.08 0.24 0.13
N VAL A 339 -2.36 1.33 -0.55
CA VAL A 339 -3.24 1.40 -1.73
C VAL A 339 -2.44 1.98 -2.87
N GLN A 340 -2.48 1.32 -4.03
CA GLN A 340 -1.82 1.75 -5.26
C GLN A 340 -2.79 1.67 -6.42
N ALA A 341 -2.89 2.72 -7.19
CA ALA A 341 -3.72 2.77 -8.39
C ALA A 341 -2.93 2.38 -9.64
N LEU A 342 -3.44 1.42 -10.40
CA LEU A 342 -2.93 1.06 -11.73
C LEU A 342 -3.73 1.80 -12.78
N LYS A 343 -3.19 2.92 -13.27
CA LYS A 343 -3.81 3.73 -14.32
C LYS A 343 -3.65 3.06 -15.68
N GLY A 344 -4.72 3.08 -16.49
CA GLY A 344 -4.74 2.45 -17.80
C GLY A 344 -4.88 0.93 -17.79
N VAL A 345 -5.08 0.31 -16.61
CA VAL A 345 -5.22 -1.12 -16.42
C VAL A 345 -6.48 -1.39 -15.62
N LEU A 346 -7.42 -2.17 -16.16
CA LEU A 346 -8.70 -2.45 -15.51
C LEU A 346 -8.78 -3.86 -14.92
N PHE A 347 -8.20 -4.84 -15.61
CA PHE A 347 -8.34 -6.24 -15.24
C PHE A 347 -6.98 -6.98 -15.24
N PRO A 348 -6.02 -6.56 -14.40
CA PRO A 348 -4.71 -7.20 -14.33
C PRO A 348 -4.75 -8.54 -13.63
N GLU A 349 -3.71 -9.36 -13.88
CA GLU A 349 -3.35 -10.52 -13.09
C GLU A 349 -1.93 -10.38 -12.53
N ILE A 350 -1.68 -10.94 -11.34
CA ILE A 350 -0.35 -10.99 -10.71
C ILE A 350 0.00 -12.44 -10.45
N ILE A 351 1.13 -12.91 -11.01
CA ILE A 351 1.56 -14.30 -10.96
C ILE A 351 2.96 -14.38 -10.35
N HIS A 352 3.09 -15.11 -9.25
CA HIS A 352 4.37 -15.35 -8.56
C HIS A 352 4.71 -16.84 -8.44
N GLU A 353 3.84 -17.71 -8.96
CA GLU A 353 4.02 -19.18 -8.97
C GLU A 353 3.33 -19.81 -10.18
N GLY A 354 3.63 -21.07 -10.44
CA GLY A 354 2.97 -21.89 -11.45
C GLY A 354 3.61 -21.84 -12.84
N GLU A 355 2.93 -22.46 -13.81
CA GLU A 355 3.46 -22.76 -15.14
C GLU A 355 3.86 -21.50 -15.93
N PHE A 356 3.04 -20.44 -15.89
CA PHE A 356 3.35 -19.22 -16.62
C PHE A 356 4.62 -18.54 -16.14
N LEU A 357 4.94 -18.65 -14.85
CA LEU A 357 6.20 -18.11 -14.34
C LEU A 357 7.41 -18.88 -14.87
N SER A 358 7.32 -20.20 -14.95
CA SER A 358 8.40 -21.09 -15.39
C SER A 358 8.58 -21.13 -16.91
N SER A 359 7.52 -20.86 -17.69
CA SER A 359 7.50 -20.96 -19.16
C SER A 359 7.48 -19.61 -19.90
N SER A 360 7.64 -18.50 -19.18
CA SER A 360 7.66 -17.15 -19.77
C SER A 360 8.95 -16.43 -19.44
N TYR A 361 9.52 -15.72 -20.41
CA TYR A 361 10.83 -15.07 -20.30
C TYR A 361 10.73 -13.60 -20.68
N ALA A 362 11.29 -12.72 -19.85
CA ALA A 362 11.47 -11.32 -20.16
C ALA A 362 12.89 -11.13 -20.76
N LEU A 363 12.95 -10.92 -22.05
CA LEU A 363 14.20 -10.70 -22.77
C LEU A 363 14.42 -9.22 -23.07
N PRO A 364 15.67 -8.75 -23.20
CA PRO A 364 15.92 -7.41 -23.70
C PRO A 364 15.52 -7.28 -25.17
N ASP A 365 15.25 -6.07 -25.62
CA ASP A 365 14.69 -5.79 -26.95
C ASP A 365 15.56 -6.31 -28.11
N GLU A 366 16.89 -6.33 -27.95
CA GLU A 366 17.81 -6.90 -28.93
C GLU A 366 17.52 -8.39 -29.16
N ALA A 367 17.40 -9.16 -28.06
CA ALA A 367 17.11 -10.59 -28.16
C ALA A 367 15.68 -10.86 -28.64
N LEU A 368 14.72 -10.01 -28.31
CA LEU A 368 13.34 -10.13 -28.82
C LEU A 368 13.29 -9.93 -30.34
N ARG A 369 14.10 -9.03 -30.92
CA ARG A 369 14.16 -8.85 -32.35
C ARG A 369 14.75 -10.07 -33.09
N GLU A 370 15.72 -10.75 -32.49
CA GLU A 370 16.31 -11.97 -33.06
C GLU A 370 15.29 -13.12 -33.18
N VAL A 371 14.32 -13.18 -32.27
CA VAL A 371 13.22 -14.18 -32.34
C VAL A 371 11.99 -13.68 -33.09
N GLY A 372 12.14 -12.59 -33.85
CA GLY A 372 11.05 -12.06 -34.71
C GLY A 372 9.97 -11.29 -33.98
N PHE A 373 10.20 -10.92 -32.72
CA PHE A 373 9.25 -10.11 -31.95
C PHE A 373 9.60 -8.63 -32.08
N THR A 374 8.63 -7.80 -32.45
CA THR A 374 8.81 -6.34 -32.45
C THR A 374 8.26 -5.81 -31.09
N PRO A 375 9.10 -5.28 -30.21
CA PRO A 375 8.65 -4.68 -28.97
C PRO A 375 7.66 -3.54 -29.27
N GLN A 376 6.51 -3.53 -28.62
CA GLN A 376 5.64 -2.37 -28.65
C GLN A 376 6.27 -1.29 -27.73
N PRO A 377 6.31 -0.03 -28.15
CA PRO A 377 6.74 1.05 -27.26
C PRO A 377 5.83 1.02 -26.02
N ALA A 378 6.45 1.14 -24.85
CA ALA A 378 5.72 1.29 -23.60
C ALA A 378 4.70 2.41 -23.78
N ALA A 379 3.45 2.18 -23.37
CA ALA A 379 2.47 3.23 -23.33
C ALA A 379 3.05 4.36 -22.50
N ALA A 380 3.30 5.51 -23.12
CA ALA A 380 3.84 6.66 -22.42
C ALA A 380 2.91 6.91 -21.22
N ALA A 381 3.46 6.91 -20.01
CA ALA A 381 2.74 7.35 -18.85
C ALA A 381 2.25 8.77 -19.18
N THR A 382 0.99 8.88 -19.54
CA THR A 382 0.38 10.17 -19.82
C THR A 382 0.38 10.90 -18.49
N ASP A 383 1.34 11.80 -18.35
CA ASP A 383 1.35 12.84 -17.34
C ASP A 383 0.12 13.69 -17.65
N SER A 384 -1.03 13.26 -17.12
CA SER A 384 -2.28 14.00 -17.26
C SER A 384 -2.18 15.22 -16.33
N SER A 385 -1.49 16.25 -16.81
CA SER A 385 -1.74 17.60 -16.37
C SER A 385 -3.18 17.92 -16.80
N TYR A 386 -4.12 17.66 -15.93
CA TYR A 386 -5.49 18.10 -16.04
C TYR A 386 -5.47 19.63 -15.88
N THR A 387 -5.38 20.36 -17.00
CA THR A 387 -5.63 21.79 -17.03
C THR A 387 -7.14 21.95 -16.92
N SER A 388 -7.62 22.48 -15.81
CA SER A 388 -9.00 22.93 -15.69
C SER A 388 -9.24 23.96 -16.78
N ALA A 389 -10.14 23.66 -17.72
CA ALA A 389 -10.72 24.64 -18.62
C ALA A 389 -11.62 25.54 -17.79
N ASP A 390 -11.07 26.63 -17.25
CA ASP A 390 -11.87 27.73 -16.75
C ASP A 390 -12.58 28.39 -17.92
N GLY A 391 -13.90 28.18 -17.95
CA GLY A 391 -14.80 28.85 -18.87
C GLY A 391 -14.74 30.35 -18.68
N LYS A 392 -14.34 31.06 -19.72
CA LYS A 392 -14.74 32.44 -19.95
C LYS A 392 -16.24 32.45 -20.26
N ASP A 393 -16.86 33.43 -19.67
CA ASP A 393 -17.96 34.29 -20.08
C ASP A 393 -19.12 34.35 -19.09
N ALA A 394 -19.18 35.47 -18.38
CA ALA A 394 -20.43 36.21 -18.23
C ALA A 394 -20.13 37.66 -17.89
N ARG A 395 -20.57 38.52 -18.79
CA ARG A 395 -20.69 39.97 -18.59
C ARG A 395 -21.64 40.32 -17.45
#